data_b4ff96ad499ae0f56204b89c6efa19f3
#
_entry.id   b4ff96ad499ae0f56204b89c6efa19f3
#
_cell.length_a   1.000
_cell.length_b   1.000
_cell.length_c   1.000
_cell.angle_alpha   90.00
_cell.angle_beta   90.00
_cell.angle_gamma   90.00
#
_symmetry.space_group_name_H-M   'P 1'
#
loop_
_entity.id
_entity.type
_entity.pdbx_description
1 polymer ?
#
loop_
_entity_poly.entity_id
_entity_poly.type
_entity_poly.pdbx_seq_one_letter_code
_entity_poly.pdbx_strand_id
1 'polypeptide(L)'
;LYARGSVMSFAPGPVRAAHKFNEAALADYLQREAGIAGSLQVQQFGGGQSNPTFLLSSGAQRFVLRKKPPGQLLKSAHQVDREFRIMKALSQTDVPVPRMVALCEDESVIGTSFYVMEYLEGRIFRDPQVPDVSREERAAIYDSMNDVLARLHRVDYRKVGLEDFGRPGNYFERQITRFI
;
A
#
# COMPACT_ATOMS: atom_id res chain seq x y z
N LEU A 1 -8.29 -28.10 18.86
CA LEU A 1 -8.91 -28.25 17.51
C LEU A 1 -9.26 -26.84 17.03
N TYR A 2 -8.30 -26.15 16.41
CA TYR A 2 -8.60 -24.93 15.66
C TYR A 2 -9.14 -25.37 14.30
N ALA A 3 -10.39 -24.99 14.01
CA ALA A 3 -10.97 -25.15 12.69
C ALA A 3 -10.05 -24.48 11.66
N ARG A 4 -9.73 -25.20 10.58
CA ARG A 4 -9.06 -24.64 9.41
C ARG A 4 -9.95 -23.52 8.85
N GLY A 5 -9.63 -22.28 9.26
CA GLY A 5 -10.27 -21.12 8.70
C GLY A 5 -10.04 -21.10 7.19
N SER A 6 -11.08 -20.83 6.44
CA SER A 6 -11.05 -20.60 5.00
C SER A 6 -9.84 -19.71 4.67
N VAL A 7 -8.88 -20.22 3.91
CA VAL A 7 -7.76 -19.46 3.39
C VAL A 7 -8.36 -18.41 2.46
N MET A 8 -8.45 -17.16 2.92
CA MET A 8 -8.84 -16.06 2.04
C MET A 8 -7.80 -15.99 0.92
N SER A 9 -8.24 -16.33 -0.27
CA SER A 9 -7.42 -16.18 -1.47
C SER A 9 -7.05 -14.70 -1.64
N PHE A 10 -5.75 -14.40 -1.70
CA PHE A 10 -5.23 -13.07 -2.03
C PHE A 10 -5.10 -12.84 -3.52
N ALA A 11 -5.44 -13.83 -4.31
CA ALA A 11 -5.55 -13.66 -5.75
C ALA A 11 -6.55 -12.52 -6.04
N PRO A 12 -6.20 -11.61 -6.96
CA PRO A 12 -7.12 -10.58 -7.37
C PRO A 12 -8.36 -11.22 -8.02
N GLY A 13 -9.52 -10.66 -7.68
CA GLY A 13 -10.83 -11.13 -8.16
C GLY A 13 -11.72 -9.97 -8.56
N PRO A 14 -13.01 -10.20 -8.79
CA PRO A 14 -13.95 -9.15 -9.17
C PRO A 14 -14.03 -8.04 -8.13
N VAL A 15 -14.21 -6.80 -8.60
CA VAL A 15 -14.40 -5.64 -7.72
C VAL A 15 -15.69 -5.77 -6.94
N ARG A 16 -15.62 -5.69 -5.62
CA ARG A 16 -16.79 -5.76 -4.72
C ARG A 16 -17.72 -4.58 -4.99
N ALA A 17 -19.03 -4.80 -4.91
CA ALA A 17 -20.05 -3.79 -5.20
C ALA A 17 -19.84 -2.46 -4.44
N ALA A 18 -19.52 -2.53 -3.14
CA ALA A 18 -19.25 -1.35 -2.30
C ALA A 18 -17.95 -0.59 -2.67
N HIS A 19 -17.08 -1.15 -3.48
CA HIS A 19 -15.80 -0.57 -3.85
C HIS A 19 -15.70 -0.19 -5.32
N LYS A 20 -16.78 -0.37 -6.09
CA LYS A 20 -16.84 0.02 -7.51
C LYS A 20 -16.63 1.53 -7.66
N PHE A 21 -16.05 1.92 -8.77
CA PHE A 21 -15.80 3.29 -9.18
C PHE A 21 -15.83 3.39 -10.71
N ASN A 22 -15.71 4.59 -11.25
CA ASN A 22 -15.67 4.82 -12.69
C ASN A 22 -14.31 4.42 -13.26
N GLU A 23 -14.21 3.22 -13.86
CA GLU A 23 -12.96 2.69 -14.42
C GLU A 23 -12.54 3.45 -15.68
N ALA A 24 -13.47 4.00 -16.47
CA ALA A 24 -13.15 4.82 -17.63
C ALA A 24 -12.48 6.15 -17.21
N ALA A 25 -13.03 6.83 -16.20
CA ALA A 25 -12.44 8.04 -15.65
C ALA A 25 -11.03 7.79 -15.06
N LEU A 26 -10.84 6.63 -14.42
CA LEU A 26 -9.51 6.22 -13.95
C LEU A 26 -8.54 6.03 -15.13
N ALA A 27 -8.97 5.35 -16.19
CA ALA A 27 -8.14 5.11 -17.37
C ALA A 27 -7.71 6.43 -18.03
N ASP A 28 -8.63 7.37 -18.21
CA ASP A 28 -8.37 8.70 -18.76
C ASP A 28 -7.38 9.49 -17.89
N TYR A 29 -7.55 9.42 -16.56
CA TYR A 29 -6.63 10.04 -15.62
C TYR A 29 -5.22 9.45 -15.74
N LEU A 30 -5.09 8.12 -15.72
CA LEU A 30 -3.80 7.44 -15.78
C LEU A 30 -3.09 7.64 -17.13
N GLN A 31 -3.84 7.76 -18.23
CA GLN A 31 -3.25 8.10 -19.52
C GLN A 31 -2.64 9.49 -19.51
N ARG A 32 -3.33 10.48 -18.94
CA ARG A 32 -2.82 11.88 -18.90
C ARG A 32 -1.67 12.05 -17.93
N GLU A 33 -1.79 11.51 -16.71
CA GLU A 33 -0.86 11.80 -15.60
C GLU A 33 0.33 10.82 -15.54
N ALA A 34 0.17 9.61 -16.06
CA ALA A 34 1.18 8.56 -15.95
C ALA A 34 1.57 7.93 -17.29
N GLY A 35 0.96 8.33 -18.41
CA GLY A 35 1.22 7.77 -19.73
C GLY A 35 0.79 6.30 -19.87
N ILE A 36 -0.10 5.81 -19.00
CA ILE A 36 -0.62 4.44 -19.04
C ILE A 36 -1.79 4.42 -20.02
N ALA A 37 -1.52 3.96 -21.24
CA ALA A 37 -2.50 3.91 -22.33
C ALA A 37 -3.03 2.48 -22.53
N GLY A 38 -4.23 2.39 -23.14
CA GLY A 38 -4.86 1.12 -23.52
C GLY A 38 -6.01 0.70 -22.62
N SER A 39 -6.54 -0.49 -22.86
CA SER A 39 -7.67 -1.04 -22.10
C SER A 39 -7.22 -1.35 -20.66
N LEU A 40 -7.84 -0.70 -19.69
CA LEU A 40 -7.59 -0.92 -18.27
C LEU A 40 -8.51 -2.03 -17.74
N GLN A 41 -7.92 -3.06 -17.17
CA GLN A 41 -8.64 -4.08 -16.42
C GLN A 41 -8.41 -3.87 -14.92
N VAL A 42 -9.48 -3.93 -14.14
CA VAL A 42 -9.43 -3.70 -12.69
C VAL A 42 -9.91 -4.94 -11.96
N GLN A 43 -9.07 -5.43 -11.05
CA GLN A 43 -9.41 -6.52 -10.14
C GLN A 43 -9.13 -6.10 -8.70
N GLN A 44 -9.82 -6.66 -7.73
CA GLN A 44 -9.62 -6.30 -6.32
C GLN A 44 -8.91 -7.42 -5.58
N PHE A 45 -7.90 -7.09 -4.78
CA PHE A 45 -7.28 -8.05 -3.86
C PHE A 45 -8.20 -8.44 -2.71
N GLY A 46 -8.15 -9.71 -2.32
CA GLY A 46 -9.02 -10.29 -1.29
C GLY A 46 -8.69 -9.88 0.15
N GLY A 47 -7.58 -9.20 0.41
CA GLY A 47 -7.16 -8.77 1.74
C GLY A 47 -7.11 -7.26 1.88
N GLY A 48 -6.92 -6.79 3.13
CA GLY A 48 -6.82 -5.37 3.45
C GLY A 48 -8.16 -4.80 3.94
N GLN A 49 -8.28 -4.63 5.25
CA GLN A 49 -9.50 -4.09 5.87
C GLN A 49 -9.54 -2.57 5.86
N SER A 50 -8.37 -1.91 5.71
CA SER A 50 -8.27 -0.46 5.88
C SER A 50 -8.42 0.30 4.57
N ASN A 51 -7.60 0.03 3.57
CA ASN A 51 -7.66 0.70 2.27
C ASN A 51 -7.87 -0.32 1.16
N PRO A 52 -8.98 -0.27 0.41
CA PRO A 52 -9.21 -1.15 -0.74
C PRO A 52 -8.06 -1.07 -1.72
N THR A 53 -7.56 -2.25 -2.12
CA THR A 53 -6.39 -2.39 -2.99
C THR A 53 -6.77 -3.16 -4.23
N PHE A 54 -6.34 -2.69 -5.40
CA PHE A 54 -6.72 -3.21 -6.70
C PHE A 54 -5.48 -3.51 -7.55
N LEU A 55 -5.59 -4.54 -8.36
CA LEU A 55 -4.68 -4.79 -9.47
C LEU A 55 -5.22 -4.08 -10.71
N LEU A 56 -4.40 -3.27 -11.32
CA LEU A 56 -4.65 -2.65 -12.61
C LEU A 56 -3.77 -3.34 -13.65
N SER A 57 -4.36 -3.75 -14.77
CA SER A 57 -3.63 -4.34 -15.89
C SER A 57 -3.92 -3.57 -17.17
N SER A 58 -2.87 -3.15 -17.88
CA SER A 58 -2.95 -2.51 -19.20
C SER A 58 -1.92 -3.14 -20.14
N GLY A 59 -2.38 -3.99 -21.05
CA GLY A 59 -1.49 -4.83 -21.85
C GLY A 59 -0.59 -5.71 -20.96
N ALA A 60 0.72 -5.60 -21.13
CA ALA A 60 1.70 -6.32 -20.30
C ALA A 60 2.06 -5.61 -18.99
N GLN A 61 1.60 -4.39 -18.79
CA GLN A 61 1.92 -3.60 -17.60
C GLN A 61 0.93 -3.91 -16.47
N ARG A 62 1.45 -3.97 -15.24
CA ARG A 62 0.65 -4.19 -14.03
C ARG A 62 1.00 -3.15 -12.98
N PHE A 63 -0.03 -2.66 -12.29
CA PHE A 63 0.08 -1.67 -11.23
C PHE A 63 -0.82 -2.03 -10.06
N VAL A 64 -0.58 -1.42 -8.93
CA VAL A 64 -1.43 -1.52 -7.74
C VAL A 64 -2.03 -0.15 -7.46
N LEU A 65 -3.36 -0.09 -7.36
CA LEU A 65 -4.09 1.10 -6.90
C LEU A 65 -4.54 0.87 -5.46
N ARG A 66 -4.33 1.87 -4.60
CA ARG A 66 -4.93 1.93 -3.26
C ARG A 66 -5.75 3.20 -3.11
N LYS A 67 -6.96 3.05 -2.62
CA LYS A 67 -7.87 4.19 -2.38
C LYS A 67 -8.41 4.20 -0.95
N LYS A 68 -8.91 5.36 -0.51
CA LYS A 68 -9.66 5.43 0.75
C LYS A 68 -10.92 4.57 0.65
N PRO A 69 -11.35 3.91 1.75
CA PRO A 69 -12.63 3.21 1.76
C PRO A 69 -13.80 4.19 1.67
N PRO A 70 -14.99 3.74 1.22
CA PRO A 70 -16.18 4.56 1.23
C PRO A 70 -16.67 4.82 2.67
N GLY A 71 -17.45 5.90 2.86
CA GLY A 71 -18.10 6.24 4.14
C GLY A 71 -17.42 7.38 4.90
N GLN A 72 -17.95 7.69 6.09
CA GLN A 72 -17.38 8.70 6.97
C GLN A 72 -16.14 8.14 7.66
N LEU A 73 -15.00 8.74 7.37
CA LEU A 73 -13.71 8.33 7.91
C LEU A 73 -13.26 9.25 9.04
N LEU A 74 -12.58 8.70 10.03
CA LEU A 74 -11.89 9.53 11.02
C LEU A 74 -10.80 10.35 10.32
N LYS A 75 -10.67 11.62 10.73
CA LYS A 75 -9.79 12.62 10.08
C LYS A 75 -8.33 12.20 9.93
N SER A 76 -7.85 11.25 10.74
CA SER A 76 -6.48 10.73 10.71
C SER A 76 -6.37 9.30 10.19
N ALA A 77 -7.48 8.68 9.76
CA ALA A 77 -7.49 7.32 9.23
C ALA A 77 -7.41 7.33 7.70
N HIS A 78 -6.85 6.27 7.14
CA HIS A 78 -6.86 6.02 5.70
C HIS A 78 -6.17 7.10 4.83
N GLN A 79 -5.08 7.67 5.34
CA GLN A 79 -4.34 8.74 4.66
C GLN A 79 -3.45 8.17 3.53
N VAL A 80 -4.04 7.96 2.36
CA VAL A 80 -3.33 7.43 1.17
C VAL A 80 -2.25 8.38 0.66
N ASP A 81 -2.44 9.68 0.82
CA ASP A 81 -1.46 10.74 0.57
C ASP A 81 -0.19 10.56 1.41
N ARG A 82 -0.35 10.23 2.69
CA ARG A 82 0.79 9.96 3.58
C ARG A 82 1.52 8.66 3.21
N GLU A 83 0.78 7.61 2.85
CA GLU A 83 1.38 6.36 2.36
C GLU A 83 2.21 6.63 1.09
N PHE A 84 1.66 7.37 0.14
CA PHE A 84 2.36 7.77 -1.07
C PHE A 84 3.63 8.58 -0.77
N ARG A 85 3.50 9.61 0.08
CA ARG A 85 4.61 10.51 0.42
C ARG A 85 5.78 9.77 1.04
N ILE A 86 5.54 8.89 2.02
CA ILE A 86 6.62 8.16 2.67
C ILE A 86 7.31 7.19 1.70
N MET A 87 6.54 6.43 0.88
CA MET A 87 7.14 5.52 -0.09
C MET A 87 7.93 6.28 -1.17
N LYS A 88 7.41 7.42 -1.64
CA LYS A 88 8.13 8.28 -2.58
C LYS A 88 9.43 8.84 -1.99
N ALA A 89 9.43 9.23 -0.73
CA ALA A 89 10.63 9.69 -0.04
C ALA A 89 11.65 8.55 0.13
N LEU A 90 11.20 7.37 0.55
CA LEU A 90 12.05 6.19 0.74
C LEU A 90 12.63 5.65 -0.57
N SER A 91 12.02 5.90 -1.73
CA SER A 91 12.57 5.48 -3.03
C SER A 91 13.91 6.14 -3.37
N GLN A 92 14.33 7.15 -2.63
CA GLN A 92 15.64 7.79 -2.74
C GLN A 92 16.71 7.15 -1.84
N THR A 93 16.38 6.07 -1.16
CA THR A 93 17.22 5.35 -0.19
C THR A 93 17.43 3.91 -0.62
N ASP A 94 18.17 3.15 0.18
CA ASP A 94 18.35 1.70 -0.01
C ASP A 94 17.21 0.84 0.59
N VAL A 95 16.15 1.47 1.09
CA VAL A 95 14.94 0.78 1.56
C VAL A 95 14.12 0.33 0.34
N PRO A 96 13.84 -0.97 0.16
CA PRO A 96 13.07 -1.44 -0.97
C PRO A 96 11.59 -1.04 -0.83
N VAL A 97 11.14 -0.16 -1.70
CA VAL A 97 9.75 0.28 -1.80
C VAL A 97 9.29 0.21 -3.26
N PRO A 98 8.00 -0.01 -3.53
CA PRO A 98 7.49 0.03 -4.89
C PRO A 98 7.65 1.44 -5.49
N ARG A 99 7.92 1.50 -6.80
CA ARG A 99 7.96 2.77 -7.52
C ARG A 99 6.57 3.41 -7.52
N MET A 100 6.48 4.62 -7.03
CA MET A 100 5.24 5.40 -7.02
C MET A 100 4.97 5.98 -8.41
N VAL A 101 3.75 5.81 -8.91
CA VAL A 101 3.34 6.19 -10.27
C VAL A 101 2.54 7.49 -10.26
N ALA A 102 1.46 7.54 -9.49
CA ALA A 102 0.59 8.71 -9.43
C ALA A 102 -0.10 8.81 -8.06
N LEU A 103 -0.34 10.04 -7.62
CA LEU A 103 -1.25 10.36 -6.50
C LEU A 103 -2.36 11.24 -7.05
N CYS A 104 -3.60 10.91 -6.77
CA CYS A 104 -4.78 11.69 -7.08
C CYS A 104 -5.52 12.06 -5.81
N GLU A 105 -5.61 13.34 -5.52
CA GLU A 105 -6.39 13.88 -4.42
C GLU A 105 -7.73 14.47 -4.89
N ASP A 106 -7.94 14.53 -6.20
CA ASP A 106 -9.20 14.94 -6.81
C ASP A 106 -10.23 13.81 -6.74
N GLU A 107 -11.18 13.97 -5.83
CA GLU A 107 -12.25 12.98 -5.62
C GLU A 107 -13.23 12.89 -6.80
N SER A 108 -13.23 13.87 -7.74
CA SER A 108 -14.11 13.82 -8.91
C SER A 108 -13.75 12.68 -9.88
N VAL A 109 -12.53 12.16 -9.84
CA VAL A 109 -12.04 11.11 -10.75
C VAL A 109 -12.70 9.77 -10.46
N ILE A 110 -12.59 9.27 -9.21
CA ILE A 110 -13.15 7.96 -8.81
C ILE A 110 -13.94 8.00 -7.51
N GLY A 111 -14.35 9.17 -7.06
CA GLY A 111 -15.14 9.37 -5.85
C GLY A 111 -14.33 9.44 -4.56
N THR A 112 -13.01 9.34 -4.62
CA THR A 112 -12.12 9.39 -3.44
C THR A 112 -10.66 9.52 -3.85
N SER A 113 -9.81 10.01 -2.93
CA SER A 113 -8.37 10.06 -3.16
C SER A 113 -7.76 8.65 -3.27
N PHE A 114 -6.76 8.52 -4.13
CA PHE A 114 -6.06 7.25 -4.37
C PHE A 114 -4.61 7.49 -4.81
N TYR A 115 -3.82 6.44 -4.76
CA TYR A 115 -2.53 6.41 -5.44
C TYR A 115 -2.31 5.12 -6.23
N VAL A 116 -1.39 5.19 -7.16
CA VAL A 116 -0.96 4.07 -8.00
C VAL A 116 0.53 3.86 -7.83
N MET A 117 0.93 2.61 -7.71
CA MET A 117 2.32 2.17 -7.63
C MET A 117 2.56 0.98 -8.55
N GLU A 118 3.80 0.63 -8.82
CA GLU A 118 4.13 -0.57 -9.57
C GLU A 118 3.62 -1.84 -8.85
N TYR A 119 3.33 -2.86 -9.63
CA TYR A 119 3.05 -4.19 -9.11
C TYR A 119 4.35 -4.96 -8.94
N LEU A 120 4.61 -5.44 -7.74
CA LEU A 120 5.74 -6.30 -7.44
C LEU A 120 5.27 -7.75 -7.36
N GLU A 121 5.90 -8.62 -8.13
CA GLU A 121 5.70 -10.06 -7.97
C GLU A 121 6.46 -10.56 -6.74
N GLY A 122 5.81 -11.43 -5.98
CA GLY A 122 6.43 -11.98 -4.79
C GLY A 122 5.52 -12.91 -4.02
N ARG A 123 6.07 -13.51 -3.00
CA ARG A 123 5.35 -14.36 -2.07
C ARG A 123 4.89 -13.54 -0.86
N ILE A 124 3.68 -13.79 -0.40
CA ILE A 124 3.12 -13.15 0.80
C ILE A 124 3.09 -14.21 1.91
N PHE A 125 3.93 -14.02 2.92
CA PHE A 125 3.93 -14.86 4.11
C PHE A 125 3.01 -14.26 5.16
N ARG A 126 2.04 -15.05 5.63
CA ARG A 126 1.06 -14.62 6.63
C ARG A 126 1.24 -15.28 7.97
N ASP A 127 1.61 -16.54 7.94
CA ASP A 127 1.99 -17.24 9.13
C ASP A 127 3.44 -16.84 9.47
N PRO A 128 3.68 -16.21 10.63
CA PRO A 128 5.04 -15.85 11.04
C PRO A 128 5.93 -17.08 11.25
N GLN A 129 5.38 -18.27 11.40
CA GLN A 129 6.16 -19.50 11.44
C GLN A 129 6.72 -19.92 10.08
N VAL A 130 6.14 -19.37 8.98
CA VAL A 130 6.53 -19.68 7.58
C VAL A 130 6.71 -21.21 7.40
N PRO A 131 5.65 -22.01 7.60
CA PRO A 131 5.75 -23.45 7.70
C PRO A 131 6.14 -24.16 6.39
N ASP A 132 5.84 -23.54 5.25
CA ASP A 132 5.95 -24.14 3.92
C ASP A 132 7.34 -23.95 3.26
N VAL A 133 8.35 -23.61 4.05
CA VAL A 133 9.74 -23.42 3.58
C VAL A 133 10.74 -24.19 4.45
N SER A 134 11.95 -24.43 3.93
CA SER A 134 13.02 -25.05 4.71
C SER A 134 13.45 -24.15 5.88
N ARG A 135 14.20 -24.73 6.82
CA ARG A 135 14.76 -23.98 7.95
C ARG A 135 15.72 -22.89 7.49
N GLU A 136 16.54 -23.19 6.49
CA GLU A 136 17.52 -22.30 5.91
C GLU A 136 16.83 -21.13 5.17
N GLU A 137 15.80 -21.44 4.40
CA GLU A 137 15.02 -20.43 3.69
C GLU A 137 14.27 -19.53 4.67
N ARG A 138 13.72 -20.10 5.75
CA ARG A 138 13.07 -19.32 6.82
C ARG A 138 14.06 -18.35 7.48
N ALA A 139 15.26 -18.81 7.80
CA ALA A 139 16.31 -17.95 8.35
C ALA A 139 16.62 -16.81 7.39
N ALA A 140 16.83 -17.09 6.09
CA ALA A 140 17.11 -16.07 5.07
C ALA A 140 15.96 -15.05 4.93
N ILE A 141 14.68 -15.46 5.04
CA ILE A 141 13.54 -14.55 5.03
C ILE A 141 13.61 -13.58 6.21
N TYR A 142 13.85 -14.09 7.42
CA TYR A 142 13.95 -13.23 8.62
C TYR A 142 15.18 -12.34 8.60
N ASP A 143 16.32 -12.83 8.10
CA ASP A 143 17.52 -12.01 7.94
C ASP A 143 17.28 -10.87 6.94
N SER A 144 16.59 -11.15 5.83
CA SER A 144 16.19 -10.13 4.86
C SER A 144 15.24 -9.09 5.47
N MET A 145 14.26 -9.51 6.28
CA MET A 145 13.37 -8.60 6.99
C MET A 145 14.13 -7.69 7.95
N ASN A 146 15.06 -8.27 8.72
CA ASN A 146 15.91 -7.51 9.66
C ASN A 146 16.82 -6.51 8.95
N ASP A 147 17.38 -6.88 7.80
CA ASP A 147 18.22 -5.98 6.99
C ASP A 147 17.39 -4.79 6.48
N VAL A 148 16.19 -5.03 5.94
CA VAL A 148 15.30 -3.95 5.49
C VAL A 148 14.89 -3.04 6.66
N LEU A 149 14.59 -3.62 7.83
CA LEU A 149 14.26 -2.84 9.02
C LEU A 149 15.45 -1.99 9.50
N ALA A 150 16.65 -2.55 9.46
CA ALA A 150 17.87 -1.83 9.82
C ALA A 150 18.17 -0.68 8.84
N ARG A 151 17.93 -0.88 7.52
CA ARG A 151 18.01 0.21 6.52
C ARG A 151 17.00 1.30 6.82
N LEU A 152 15.74 0.93 7.07
CA LEU A 152 14.68 1.89 7.40
C LEU A 152 15.03 2.73 8.65
N HIS A 153 15.56 2.10 9.70
CA HIS A 153 15.96 2.81 10.92
C HIS A 153 17.17 3.75 10.73
N ARG A 154 18.00 3.52 9.70
CA ARG A 154 19.13 4.38 9.35
C ARG A 154 18.75 5.55 8.46
N VAL A 155 17.53 5.58 7.93
CA VAL A 155 17.09 6.69 7.07
C VAL A 155 17.10 8.01 7.87
N ASP A 156 17.85 8.98 7.37
CA ASP A 156 17.74 10.35 7.83
C ASP A 156 16.48 10.99 7.23
N TYR A 157 15.40 10.97 8.00
CA TYR A 157 14.09 11.44 7.57
C TYR A 157 14.10 12.91 7.11
N ARG A 158 15.04 13.71 7.57
CA ARG A 158 15.20 15.11 7.15
C ARG A 158 15.76 15.21 5.75
N LYS A 159 16.78 14.39 5.45
CA LYS A 159 17.38 14.37 4.10
C LYS A 159 16.42 13.91 3.00
N VAL A 160 15.41 13.13 3.35
CA VAL A 160 14.39 12.68 2.41
C VAL A 160 13.09 13.51 2.44
N GLY A 161 13.11 14.67 3.12
CA GLY A 161 11.99 15.62 3.15
C GLY A 161 10.78 15.15 3.98
N LEU A 162 11.04 14.47 5.10
CA LEU A 162 10.00 13.96 5.99
C LEU A 162 10.05 14.61 7.40
N GLU A 163 10.69 15.76 7.57
CA GLU A 163 10.82 16.44 8.86
C GLU A 163 9.48 16.86 9.49
N ASP A 164 8.47 17.12 8.65
CA ASP A 164 7.11 17.48 9.06
C ASP A 164 6.15 16.27 9.06
N PHE A 165 6.63 15.07 8.67
CA PHE A 165 5.80 13.87 8.56
C PHE A 165 5.23 13.41 9.90
N GLY A 166 5.92 13.66 11.00
CA GLY A 166 5.51 13.36 12.37
C GLY A 166 5.80 14.53 13.30
N ARG A 167 5.23 14.49 14.49
CA ARG A 167 5.53 15.46 15.55
C ARG A 167 6.76 14.98 16.32
N PRO A 168 7.89 15.70 16.32
CA PRO A 168 9.07 15.30 17.06
C PRO A 168 8.84 15.39 18.56
N GLY A 169 9.53 14.56 19.32
CA GLY A 169 9.58 14.60 20.80
C GLY A 169 8.27 14.18 21.51
N ASN A 170 8.36 13.96 22.80
CA ASN A 170 7.26 13.75 23.75
C ASN A 170 6.15 12.75 23.33
N TYR A 171 6.52 11.70 22.57
CA TYR A 171 5.53 10.72 22.12
C TYR A 171 4.78 10.07 23.30
N PHE A 172 5.52 9.62 24.30
CA PHE A 172 4.93 8.96 25.48
C PHE A 172 4.05 9.90 26.28
N GLU A 173 4.50 11.13 26.54
CA GLU A 173 3.71 12.13 27.24
C GLU A 173 2.39 12.43 26.53
N ARG A 174 2.43 12.62 25.21
CA ARG A 174 1.22 12.81 24.39
C ARG A 174 0.28 11.61 24.43
N GLN A 175 0.81 10.38 24.49
CA GLN A 175 -0.05 9.19 24.61
C GLN A 175 -0.69 9.14 26.00
N ILE A 176 0.06 9.36 27.06
CA ILE A 176 -0.45 9.38 28.45
C ILE A 176 -1.55 10.44 28.57
N THR A 177 -1.31 11.68 28.17
CA THR A 177 -2.30 12.77 28.25
C THR A 177 -3.58 12.49 27.45
N ARG A 178 -3.51 11.65 26.41
CA ARG A 178 -4.68 11.27 25.59
C ARG A 178 -5.56 10.22 26.25
N PHE A 179 -5.02 9.44 27.19
CA PHE A 179 -5.73 8.33 27.85
C PHE A 179 -6.12 8.64 29.30
N ILE A 180 -5.79 9.81 29.82
CA ILE A 180 -6.22 10.36 31.10
C ILE A 180 -7.30 11.43 30.86
#